data_8f8929a03013e6c58daebf95078661be
#
_entry.id   8f8929a03013e6c58daebf95078661be
#
_cell.length_a   1.000
_cell.length_b   1.000
_cell.length_c   1.000
_cell.angle_alpha   90.00
_cell.angle_beta   90.00
_cell.angle_gamma   90.00
#
_symmetry.space_group_name_H-M   'P 1'
#
loop_
_entity.id
_entity.type
_entity.pdbx_description
1 polymer ?
#
loop_
_entity_poly.entity_id
_entity_poly.type
_entity_poly.pdbx_seq_one_letter_code
_entity_poly.pdbx_strand_id
1 'polypeptide(L)'
;MNRTAFFLLACVGLCLAAPLVAQDQPTRPPITGIAHVRIYSTDLRKSTDFYSRMLGLPARSGGCTGMTRPCFILSDRQQVLLSKAPAAQPLNLLFEIAFATPDLGRMRTYLLAHNVAVGPVARDFNSVEYFSLRDPEGNPIAFVQFHPLTGSKAPAGNLSTRMLHAGFIVKDRAAEDRFYRDLLGFRMYWHGGFKDTGDDWWEIQVPDGTDWIEYMLNIPAKADAKERGVQNHFSLGVDKIQSAASQLHQNGLEKLDGPEIGRDGKWSLDVYDPDGTRVEVMEFTPAKDPCCHPYNADHPKP
;
A
#
# COMPACT_ATOMS: atom_id res chain seq x y z
N MET A 1 -73.46 -48.17 -32.14
CA MET A 1 -73.11 -46.76 -31.94
C MET A 1 -72.39 -46.68 -30.59
N ASN A 2 -71.03 -46.83 -30.63
CA ASN A 2 -70.20 -46.79 -29.42
C ASN A 2 -69.60 -45.40 -29.29
N ARG A 3 -69.79 -44.73 -28.16
CA ARG A 3 -69.13 -43.50 -27.79
C ARG A 3 -68.08 -43.83 -26.78
N THR A 4 -66.79 -43.71 -27.22
CA THR A 4 -65.62 -43.80 -26.35
C THR A 4 -65.34 -42.44 -25.76
N ALA A 5 -65.37 -42.30 -24.41
CA ALA A 5 -65.00 -41.07 -23.69
C ALA A 5 -63.49 -41.13 -23.41
N PHE A 6 -62.74 -40.12 -23.87
CA PHE A 6 -61.34 -39.89 -23.50
C PHE A 6 -61.30 -39.05 -22.22
N PHE A 7 -60.69 -39.59 -21.16
CA PHE A 7 -60.35 -38.85 -19.96
C PHE A 7 -58.93 -38.25 -20.16
N LEU A 8 -58.84 -36.93 -20.18
CA LEU A 8 -57.56 -36.23 -20.10
C LEU A 8 -57.16 -36.12 -18.63
N LEU A 9 -56.05 -36.75 -18.22
CA LEU A 9 -55.39 -36.56 -16.93
C LEU A 9 -54.49 -35.32 -17.04
N ALA A 10 -54.84 -34.22 -16.37
CA ALA A 10 -53.93 -33.05 -16.21
C ALA A 10 -53.01 -33.31 -15.03
N CYS A 11 -51.73 -33.56 -15.29
CA CYS A 11 -50.69 -33.59 -14.28
C CYS A 11 -50.30 -32.14 -13.93
N VAL A 12 -50.76 -31.64 -12.77
CA VAL A 12 -50.29 -30.39 -12.18
C VAL A 12 -48.92 -30.65 -11.51
N GLY A 13 -47.87 -30.29 -12.20
CA GLY A 13 -46.52 -30.32 -11.64
C GLY A 13 -46.36 -29.21 -10.59
N LEU A 14 -46.28 -29.57 -9.31
CA LEU A 14 -45.95 -28.67 -8.21
C LEU A 14 -44.46 -28.38 -8.24
N CYS A 15 -44.01 -27.27 -8.84
CA CYS A 15 -42.62 -26.78 -8.70
C CYS A 15 -42.39 -26.29 -7.27
N LEU A 16 -41.81 -27.12 -6.43
CA LEU A 16 -41.27 -26.71 -5.14
C LEU A 16 -40.04 -25.81 -5.40
N ALA A 17 -40.24 -24.49 -5.34
CA ALA A 17 -39.14 -23.54 -5.26
C ALA A 17 -38.44 -23.74 -3.91
N ALA A 18 -37.26 -24.36 -3.90
CA ALA A 18 -36.40 -24.39 -2.73
C ALA A 18 -36.01 -22.95 -2.38
N PRO A 19 -36.10 -22.55 -1.09
CA PRO A 19 -35.62 -21.22 -0.70
C PRO A 19 -34.14 -21.15 -1.02
N LEU A 20 -33.74 -20.14 -1.82
CA LEU A 20 -32.34 -19.73 -1.90
C LEU A 20 -31.94 -19.25 -0.50
N VAL A 21 -31.21 -20.08 0.24
CA VAL A 21 -30.50 -19.63 1.44
C VAL A 21 -29.48 -18.63 0.95
N ALA A 22 -29.74 -17.33 1.23
CA ALA A 22 -28.72 -16.31 1.01
C ALA A 22 -27.50 -16.72 1.86
N GLN A 23 -26.45 -17.16 1.21
CA GLN A 23 -25.18 -17.37 1.90
C GLN A 23 -24.74 -16.01 2.42
N ASP A 24 -24.60 -15.89 3.74
CA ASP A 24 -24.03 -14.70 4.35
C ASP A 24 -22.66 -14.43 3.71
N GLN A 25 -22.53 -13.29 3.04
CA GLN A 25 -21.27 -12.89 2.42
C GLN A 25 -20.22 -12.75 3.54
N PRO A 26 -19.02 -13.29 3.35
CA PRO A 26 -17.98 -13.19 4.37
C PRO A 26 -17.66 -11.73 4.67
N THR A 27 -17.57 -11.40 5.95
CA THR A 27 -17.17 -10.05 6.38
C THR A 27 -15.67 -9.85 6.13
N ARG A 28 -15.28 -8.64 5.70
CA ARG A 28 -13.89 -8.28 5.49
C ARG A 28 -13.10 -8.34 6.82
N PRO A 29 -11.97 -9.07 6.87
CA PRO A 29 -11.05 -8.99 8.01
C PRO A 29 -10.39 -7.61 8.12
N PRO A 30 -9.84 -7.25 9.29
CA PRO A 30 -9.11 -5.99 9.45
C PRO A 30 -7.92 -5.85 8.51
N ILE A 31 -7.70 -4.60 8.02
CA ILE A 31 -6.49 -4.18 7.31
C ILE A 31 -5.83 -3.11 8.19
N THR A 32 -4.76 -3.46 8.88
CA THR A 32 -4.23 -2.70 10.00
C THR A 32 -3.11 -1.72 9.65
N GLY A 33 -2.58 -1.77 8.44
CA GLY A 33 -1.51 -0.89 7.99
C GLY A 33 -0.83 -1.39 6.73
N ILE A 34 0.18 -0.63 6.28
CA ILE A 34 1.11 -1.05 5.24
C ILE A 34 2.15 -1.96 5.88
N ALA A 35 2.32 -3.15 5.33
CA ALA A 35 3.31 -4.13 5.81
C ALA A 35 4.69 -3.89 5.19
N HIS A 36 4.73 -3.67 3.90
CA HIS A 36 5.96 -3.32 3.18
C HIS A 36 5.67 -2.64 1.85
N VAL A 37 6.68 -1.97 1.35
CA VAL A 37 6.81 -1.64 -0.06
C VAL A 37 7.96 -2.44 -0.66
N ARG A 38 7.84 -2.80 -1.94
CA ARG A 38 8.89 -3.47 -2.69
C ARG A 38 9.33 -2.62 -3.87
N ILE A 39 10.64 -2.43 -3.99
CA ILE A 39 11.25 -1.51 -4.94
C ILE A 39 12.23 -2.28 -5.82
N TYR A 40 12.16 -2.09 -7.11
CA TYR A 40 13.17 -2.54 -8.05
C TYR A 40 14.40 -1.65 -7.98
N SER A 41 15.58 -2.28 -8.02
CA SER A 41 16.86 -1.59 -8.12
C SER A 41 17.68 -2.15 -9.28
N THR A 42 18.29 -1.25 -10.04
CA THR A 42 19.23 -1.60 -11.12
C THR A 42 20.61 -1.98 -10.56
N ASP A 43 20.99 -1.39 -9.42
CA ASP A 43 22.23 -1.71 -8.67
C ASP A 43 21.94 -1.90 -7.18
N LEU A 44 21.65 -3.15 -6.80
CA LEU A 44 21.31 -3.49 -5.40
C LEU A 44 22.36 -3.02 -4.39
N ARG A 45 23.65 -2.94 -4.75
CA ARG A 45 24.71 -2.49 -3.85
C ARG A 45 24.56 -1.01 -3.53
N LYS A 46 24.35 -0.17 -4.57
CA LYS A 46 24.14 1.27 -4.39
C LYS A 46 22.87 1.56 -3.63
N SER A 47 21.77 0.88 -3.98
CA SER A 47 20.48 1.06 -3.26
C SER A 47 20.57 0.56 -1.82
N THR A 48 21.28 -0.54 -1.56
CA THR A 48 21.53 -1.00 -0.18
C THR A 48 22.29 0.05 0.63
N ASP A 49 23.33 0.67 0.07
CA ASP A 49 24.09 1.73 0.73
C ASP A 49 23.20 2.96 1.01
N PHE A 50 22.38 3.34 0.04
CA PHE A 50 21.43 4.44 0.20
C PHE A 50 20.45 4.17 1.35
N TYR A 51 19.73 3.05 1.32
CA TYR A 51 18.71 2.75 2.34
C TYR A 51 19.33 2.48 3.72
N SER A 52 20.47 1.79 3.79
CA SER A 52 21.08 1.45 5.09
C SER A 52 21.87 2.58 5.70
N ARG A 53 22.78 3.19 4.96
CA ARG A 53 23.70 4.20 5.49
C ARG A 53 23.15 5.61 5.39
N MET A 54 22.63 5.99 4.20
CA MET A 54 22.19 7.38 3.99
C MET A 54 20.84 7.62 4.64
N LEU A 55 19.85 6.75 4.44
CA LEU A 55 18.56 6.84 5.15
C LEU A 55 18.64 6.34 6.60
N GLY A 56 19.69 5.65 7.00
CA GLY A 56 19.81 5.12 8.36
C GLY A 56 18.79 4.02 8.67
N LEU A 57 18.39 3.24 7.68
CA LEU A 57 17.50 2.08 7.84
C LEU A 57 18.35 0.81 7.83
N PRO A 58 18.63 0.18 8.97
CA PRO A 58 19.58 -0.93 9.02
C PRO A 58 19.07 -2.14 8.23
N ALA A 59 19.95 -2.65 7.36
CA ALA A 59 19.70 -3.89 6.65
C ALA A 59 19.72 -5.08 7.60
N ARG A 60 18.73 -5.97 7.48
CA ARG A 60 18.69 -7.20 8.28
C ARG A 60 19.49 -8.31 7.60
N SER A 61 20.44 -8.88 8.32
CA SER A 61 21.28 -9.99 7.84
C SER A 61 20.53 -11.32 7.70
N GLY A 62 19.38 -11.48 8.32
CA GLY A 62 18.57 -12.71 8.32
C GLY A 62 17.46 -12.78 7.27
N GLY A 63 17.25 -11.71 6.51
CA GLY A 63 16.13 -11.59 5.56
C GLY A 63 14.85 -11.03 6.18
N CYS A 64 13.98 -10.49 5.36
CA CYS A 64 12.68 -9.95 5.72
C CYS A 64 11.57 -10.77 5.04
N THR A 65 10.34 -10.40 5.29
CA THR A 65 9.16 -10.97 4.62
C THR A 65 9.33 -10.98 3.10
N GLY A 66 9.15 -12.12 2.50
CA GLY A 66 9.42 -12.31 1.07
C GLY A 66 10.90 -12.64 0.79
N MET A 67 11.14 -13.40 -0.24
CA MET A 67 12.47 -13.94 -0.58
C MET A 67 13.47 -12.91 -1.14
N THR A 68 13.23 -11.61 -0.95
CA THR A 68 14.08 -10.56 -1.47
C THR A 68 15.07 -10.07 -0.43
N ARG A 69 16.32 -9.97 -0.82
CA ARG A 69 17.41 -9.35 -0.05
C ARG A 69 18.09 -8.31 -0.94
N PRO A 70 18.49 -7.17 -0.41
CA PRO A 70 18.41 -6.70 0.97
C PRO A 70 17.01 -6.21 1.37
N CYS A 71 16.80 -6.11 2.69
CA CYS A 71 15.60 -5.54 3.26
C CYS A 71 15.93 -4.70 4.49
N PHE A 72 15.08 -3.72 4.77
CA PHE A 72 15.27 -2.71 5.81
C PHE A 72 14.07 -2.71 6.73
N ILE A 73 14.32 -2.83 8.03
CA ILE A 73 13.28 -2.91 9.05
C ILE A 73 12.99 -1.53 9.60
N LEU A 74 11.74 -1.11 9.48
CA LEU A 74 11.22 0.09 10.15
C LEU A 74 10.70 -0.25 11.55
N SER A 75 9.92 -1.33 11.66
CA SER A 75 9.35 -1.81 12.90
C SER A 75 9.16 -3.34 12.86
N ASP A 76 8.53 -3.90 13.87
CA ASP A 76 8.11 -5.31 13.90
C ASP A 76 7.04 -5.65 12.82
N ARG A 77 6.45 -4.64 12.20
CA ARG A 77 5.34 -4.76 11.24
C ARG A 77 5.59 -4.12 9.88
N GLN A 78 6.65 -3.31 9.74
CA GLN A 78 6.87 -2.55 8.50
C GLN A 78 8.30 -2.69 7.99
N GLN A 79 8.44 -2.82 6.67
CA GLN A 79 9.71 -3.08 6.00
C GLN A 79 9.77 -2.39 4.64
N VAL A 80 10.99 -2.10 4.17
CA VAL A 80 11.29 -1.76 2.78
C VAL A 80 12.07 -2.91 2.18
N LEU A 81 11.64 -3.41 1.03
CA LEU A 81 12.24 -4.55 0.35
C LEU A 81 12.83 -4.12 -1.00
N LEU A 82 14.06 -4.55 -1.29
CA LEU A 82 14.66 -4.34 -2.61
C LEU A 82 14.65 -5.64 -3.43
N SER A 83 14.37 -5.50 -4.71
CA SER A 83 14.49 -6.56 -5.70
C SER A 83 15.33 -6.08 -6.87
N LYS A 84 16.13 -6.96 -7.45
CA LYS A 84 16.84 -6.63 -8.69
C LYS A 84 15.80 -6.35 -9.79
N ALA A 85 15.97 -5.23 -10.49
CA ALA A 85 15.13 -4.91 -11.63
C ALA A 85 15.26 -5.98 -12.72
N PRO A 86 14.16 -6.40 -13.37
CA PRO A 86 14.23 -7.30 -14.52
C PRO A 86 14.93 -6.63 -15.69
N ALA A 87 15.42 -7.44 -16.67
CA ALA A 87 16.13 -6.93 -17.85
C ALA A 87 15.29 -5.94 -18.69
N ALA A 88 13.99 -6.22 -18.81
CA ALA A 88 13.01 -5.25 -19.32
C ALA A 88 12.59 -4.35 -18.14
N GLN A 89 13.28 -3.21 -18.01
CA GLN A 89 13.07 -2.31 -16.88
C GLN A 89 11.61 -1.85 -16.81
N PRO A 90 10.93 -2.05 -15.69
CA PRO A 90 9.55 -1.63 -15.54
C PRO A 90 9.46 -0.11 -15.45
N LEU A 91 8.32 0.43 -15.86
CA LEU A 91 8.08 1.88 -15.81
C LEU A 91 8.02 2.41 -14.36
N ASN A 92 7.48 1.62 -13.44
CA ASN A 92 7.36 1.97 -12.02
C ASN A 92 8.33 1.08 -11.22
N LEU A 93 9.21 1.72 -10.47
CA LEU A 93 10.19 1.00 -9.65
C LEU A 93 9.64 0.62 -8.28
N LEU A 94 8.78 1.44 -7.65
CA LEU A 94 7.94 0.96 -6.56
C LEU A 94 6.84 0.08 -7.20
N PHE A 95 6.94 -1.24 -7.02
CA PHE A 95 6.15 -2.17 -7.80
C PHE A 95 5.18 -3.03 -6.99
N GLU A 96 5.27 -3.02 -5.67
CA GLU A 96 4.33 -3.75 -4.80
C GLU A 96 4.13 -3.00 -3.50
N ILE A 97 2.88 -2.90 -3.09
CA ILE A 97 2.47 -2.44 -1.77
C ILE A 97 1.80 -3.61 -1.07
N ALA A 98 2.23 -3.92 0.15
CA ALA A 98 1.62 -5.00 0.93
C ALA A 98 0.90 -4.44 2.16
N PHE A 99 -0.28 -5.00 2.45
CA PHE A 99 -1.11 -4.63 3.58
C PHE A 99 -1.10 -5.73 4.64
N ALA A 100 -1.08 -5.31 5.91
CA ALA A 100 -1.13 -6.21 7.04
C ALA A 100 -2.57 -6.59 7.38
N THR A 101 -2.81 -7.88 7.59
CA THR A 101 -4.08 -8.42 8.10
C THR A 101 -3.81 -9.47 9.18
N PRO A 102 -4.61 -9.54 10.24
CA PRO A 102 -4.45 -10.58 11.27
C PRO A 102 -4.99 -11.94 10.83
N ASP A 103 -5.77 -12.01 9.76
CA ASP A 103 -6.39 -13.26 9.25
C ASP A 103 -6.33 -13.33 7.73
N LEU A 104 -5.23 -13.86 7.23
CA LEU A 104 -4.94 -13.97 5.82
C LEU A 104 -5.90 -14.93 5.09
N GLY A 105 -6.28 -16.02 5.77
CA GLY A 105 -7.19 -17.02 5.21
C GLY A 105 -8.58 -16.44 4.96
N ARG A 106 -9.13 -15.73 5.96
CA ARG A 106 -10.42 -15.05 5.81
C ARG A 106 -10.36 -13.91 4.80
N MET A 107 -9.25 -13.14 4.75
CA MET A 107 -9.07 -12.09 3.74
C MET A 107 -9.11 -12.67 2.33
N ARG A 108 -8.42 -13.79 2.11
CA ARG A 108 -8.44 -14.49 0.82
C ARG A 108 -9.85 -14.97 0.47
N THR A 109 -10.57 -15.58 1.42
CA THR A 109 -11.96 -16.03 1.23
C THR A 109 -12.89 -14.86 0.90
N TYR A 110 -12.75 -13.75 1.61
CA TYR A 110 -13.50 -12.52 1.36
C TYR A 110 -13.32 -12.01 -0.08
N LEU A 111 -12.07 -11.89 -0.53
CA LEU A 111 -11.75 -11.39 -1.87
C LEU A 111 -12.27 -12.32 -2.98
N LEU A 112 -12.13 -13.64 -2.80
CA LEU A 112 -12.67 -14.63 -3.74
C LEU A 112 -14.21 -14.56 -3.83
N ALA A 113 -14.90 -14.37 -2.70
CA ALA A 113 -16.35 -14.23 -2.68
C ALA A 113 -16.83 -12.96 -3.41
N HIS A 114 -15.96 -11.96 -3.53
CA HIS A 114 -16.20 -10.73 -4.29
C HIS A 114 -15.60 -10.76 -5.71
N ASN A 115 -15.29 -11.95 -6.23
CA ASN A 115 -14.76 -12.18 -7.58
C ASN A 115 -13.39 -11.51 -7.86
N VAL A 116 -12.60 -11.26 -6.82
CA VAL A 116 -11.22 -10.79 -6.98
C VAL A 116 -10.31 -11.99 -7.18
N ALA A 117 -9.55 -11.99 -8.26
CA ALA A 117 -8.53 -13.02 -8.53
C ALA A 117 -7.36 -12.85 -7.56
N VAL A 118 -7.12 -13.84 -6.71
CA VAL A 118 -6.03 -13.85 -5.72
C VAL A 118 -5.16 -15.08 -5.87
N GLY A 119 -3.86 -14.92 -5.65
CA GLY A 119 -2.90 -16.00 -5.64
C GLY A 119 -3.13 -17.01 -4.50
N PRO A 120 -2.42 -18.12 -4.50
CA PRO A 120 -2.39 -19.03 -3.36
C PRO A 120 -1.69 -18.37 -2.17
N VAL A 121 -2.03 -18.81 -0.96
CA VAL A 121 -1.25 -18.46 0.22
C VAL A 121 0.12 -19.13 0.10
N ALA A 122 1.16 -18.34 0.22
CA ALA A 122 2.55 -18.75 0.23
C ALA A 122 3.19 -18.39 1.57
N ARG A 123 4.32 -18.98 1.86
CA ARG A 123 5.17 -18.65 3.00
C ARG A 123 6.55 -18.25 2.51
N ASP A 124 7.07 -17.19 3.09
CA ASP A 124 8.47 -16.86 2.91
C ASP A 124 9.37 -17.74 3.80
N PHE A 125 10.67 -17.56 3.68
CA PHE A 125 11.64 -18.32 4.49
C PHE A 125 11.64 -17.94 5.99
N ASN A 126 10.98 -16.87 6.40
CA ASN A 126 10.73 -16.50 7.80
C ASN A 126 9.37 -17.02 8.30
N SER A 127 8.72 -17.88 7.53
CA SER A 127 7.38 -18.41 7.81
C SER A 127 6.27 -17.36 7.85
N VAL A 128 6.49 -16.18 7.30
CA VAL A 128 5.45 -15.16 7.14
C VAL A 128 4.53 -15.56 5.99
N GLU A 129 3.25 -15.62 6.28
CA GLU A 129 2.25 -15.97 5.27
C GLU A 129 1.82 -14.74 4.49
N TYR A 130 1.67 -14.91 3.17
CA TYR A 130 1.19 -13.86 2.27
C TYR A 130 0.47 -14.45 1.06
N PHE A 131 -0.33 -13.65 0.40
CA PHE A 131 -0.77 -13.87 -0.98
C PHE A 131 -0.74 -12.57 -1.77
N SER A 132 -0.55 -12.69 -3.07
CA SER A 132 -0.49 -11.54 -3.97
C SER A 132 -1.72 -11.50 -4.88
N LEU A 133 -2.07 -10.29 -5.31
CA LEU A 133 -3.12 -10.01 -6.27
C LEU A 133 -2.75 -8.75 -7.07
N ARG A 134 -3.67 -8.29 -7.89
CA ARG A 134 -3.52 -7.01 -8.59
C ARG A 134 -4.72 -6.14 -8.32
N ASP A 135 -4.47 -4.84 -8.20
CA ASP A 135 -5.53 -3.83 -8.20
C ASP A 135 -6.14 -3.68 -9.61
N PRO A 136 -7.18 -2.86 -9.78
CA PRO A 136 -7.83 -2.65 -11.08
C PRO A 136 -6.91 -2.16 -12.20
N GLU A 137 -5.87 -1.37 -11.90
CA GLU A 137 -4.88 -0.91 -12.87
C GLU A 137 -3.73 -1.90 -13.10
N GLY A 138 -3.75 -3.03 -12.40
CA GLY A 138 -2.78 -4.11 -12.53
C GLY A 138 -1.54 -3.94 -11.66
N ASN A 139 -1.51 -2.99 -10.72
CA ASN A 139 -0.41 -2.86 -9.78
C ASN A 139 -0.36 -4.08 -8.85
N PRO A 140 0.81 -4.67 -8.65
CA PRO A 140 0.96 -5.75 -7.68
C PRO A 140 0.71 -5.26 -6.26
N ILE A 141 -0.18 -5.92 -5.56
CA ILE A 141 -0.39 -5.73 -4.12
C ILE A 141 -0.36 -7.08 -3.40
N ALA A 142 -0.12 -7.07 -2.11
CA ALA A 142 -0.11 -8.29 -1.31
C ALA A 142 -0.85 -8.07 0.02
N PHE A 143 -1.36 -9.16 0.60
CA PHE A 143 -1.75 -9.22 1.99
C PHE A 143 -0.77 -10.09 2.75
N VAL A 144 -0.39 -9.65 3.96
CA VAL A 144 0.61 -10.29 4.79
C VAL A 144 0.05 -10.49 6.19
N GLN A 145 0.27 -11.68 6.76
CA GLN A 145 -0.01 -11.94 8.16
C GLN A 145 1.31 -12.05 8.91
N PHE A 146 1.58 -11.04 9.74
CA PHE A 146 2.71 -11.11 10.66
C PHE A 146 2.34 -11.94 11.88
N HIS A 147 3.19 -12.90 12.20
CA HIS A 147 3.26 -13.41 13.56
C HIS A 147 4.19 -12.48 14.34
N PRO A 148 3.88 -12.08 15.58
CA PRO A 148 4.77 -11.23 16.37
C PRO A 148 6.17 -11.83 16.37
N LEU A 149 7.09 -11.21 15.67
CA LEU A 149 8.51 -11.57 15.73
C LEU A 149 8.99 -11.11 17.11
N THR A 150 9.05 -12.02 18.05
CA THR A 150 9.61 -11.74 19.38
C THR A 150 11.01 -11.15 19.19
N GLY A 151 11.18 -9.85 19.46
CA GLY A 151 12.46 -9.18 19.54
C GLY A 151 12.89 -8.26 18.41
N SER A 152 12.08 -8.00 17.38
CA SER A 152 12.44 -7.05 16.33
C SER A 152 11.95 -5.63 16.62
N LYS A 153 12.50 -5.00 17.66
CA LYS A 153 12.41 -3.54 17.78
C LYS A 153 13.29 -2.92 16.68
N ALA A 154 12.83 -1.80 16.12
CA ALA A 154 13.69 -0.98 15.27
C ALA A 154 14.99 -0.68 16.02
N PRO A 155 16.16 -0.82 15.38
CA PRO A 155 17.41 -0.46 16.00
C PRO A 155 17.41 1.00 16.44
N ALA A 156 18.08 1.30 17.55
CA ALA A 156 18.25 2.69 17.99
C ALA A 156 19.02 3.47 16.92
N GLY A 157 18.57 4.69 16.63
CA GLY A 157 19.22 5.57 15.64
C GLY A 157 18.65 5.50 14.22
N ASN A 158 17.60 4.70 13.98
CA ASN A 158 16.88 4.76 12.71
C ASN A 158 16.33 6.17 12.45
N LEU A 159 16.37 6.59 11.18
CA LEU A 159 15.70 7.84 10.76
C LEU A 159 14.21 7.80 11.10
N SER A 160 13.59 6.65 10.86
CA SER A 160 12.16 6.41 11.07
C SER A 160 11.90 5.01 11.58
N THR A 161 10.82 4.87 12.34
CA THR A 161 10.28 3.58 12.80
C THR A 161 8.93 3.26 12.14
N ARG A 162 8.45 4.14 11.23
CA ARG A 162 7.13 3.99 10.65
C ARG A 162 7.05 4.48 9.21
N MET A 163 6.49 3.66 8.34
CA MET A 163 6.01 4.06 7.02
C MET A 163 4.61 4.64 7.18
N LEU A 164 4.41 5.86 6.66
CA LEU A 164 3.13 6.54 6.72
C LEU A 164 2.26 6.19 5.53
N HIS A 165 2.82 6.28 4.33
CA HIS A 165 2.08 6.00 3.12
C HIS A 165 2.94 5.43 1.99
N ALA A 166 2.24 4.95 0.97
CA ALA A 166 2.80 4.66 -0.34
C ALA A 166 1.93 5.32 -1.41
N GLY A 167 2.56 6.13 -2.26
CA GLY A 167 1.92 6.82 -3.38
C GLY A 167 2.15 6.07 -4.69
N PHE A 168 1.16 6.09 -5.58
CA PHE A 168 1.24 5.51 -6.90
C PHE A 168 0.33 6.22 -7.88
N ILE A 169 0.72 6.19 -9.16
CA ILE A 169 -0.03 6.81 -10.24
C ILE A 169 -1.36 6.08 -10.45
N VAL A 170 -2.45 6.84 -10.44
CA VAL A 170 -3.81 6.35 -10.71
C VAL A 170 -4.39 7.09 -11.92
N LYS A 171 -4.91 6.34 -12.89
CA LYS A 171 -5.53 6.86 -14.10
C LYS A 171 -7.04 6.75 -14.06
N ASP A 172 -7.57 5.61 -13.61
CA ASP A 172 -9.00 5.38 -13.42
C ASP A 172 -9.32 5.37 -11.91
N ARG A 173 -9.42 6.57 -11.33
CA ARG A 173 -9.77 6.73 -9.92
C ARG A 173 -11.08 6.02 -9.54
N ALA A 174 -12.06 6.01 -10.44
CA ALA A 174 -13.33 5.36 -10.12
C ALA A 174 -13.20 3.83 -10.00
N ALA A 175 -12.32 3.20 -10.79
CA ALA A 175 -12.02 1.77 -10.64
C ALA A 175 -11.28 1.50 -9.34
N GLU A 176 -10.27 2.32 -9.00
CA GLU A 176 -9.50 2.19 -7.76
C GLU A 176 -10.36 2.45 -6.52
N ASP A 177 -11.28 3.44 -6.55
CA ASP A 177 -12.23 3.70 -5.46
C ASP A 177 -13.13 2.49 -5.20
N ARG A 178 -13.66 1.84 -6.25
CA ARG A 178 -14.46 0.61 -6.08
C ARG A 178 -13.68 -0.50 -5.39
N PHE A 179 -12.40 -0.60 -5.68
CA PHE A 179 -11.53 -1.63 -5.09
C PHE A 179 -11.08 -1.26 -3.67
N TYR A 180 -10.40 -0.12 -3.51
CA TYR A 180 -9.83 0.24 -2.21
C TYR A 180 -10.89 0.75 -1.22
N ARG A 181 -11.83 1.59 -1.66
CA ARG A 181 -12.79 2.19 -0.75
C ARG A 181 -14.05 1.34 -0.57
N ASP A 182 -14.69 0.91 -1.66
CA ASP A 182 -15.96 0.20 -1.55
C ASP A 182 -15.76 -1.26 -1.12
N LEU A 183 -14.78 -1.96 -1.70
CA LEU A 183 -14.50 -3.36 -1.37
C LEU A 183 -13.61 -3.50 -0.12
N LEU A 184 -12.44 -2.86 -0.10
CA LEU A 184 -11.49 -3.01 1.01
C LEU A 184 -11.77 -2.07 2.19
N GLY A 185 -12.67 -1.08 2.05
CA GLY A 185 -13.12 -0.22 3.13
C GLY A 185 -12.15 0.90 3.51
N PHE A 186 -11.21 1.26 2.65
CA PHE A 186 -10.31 2.40 2.89
C PHE A 186 -11.11 3.70 3.01
N ARG A 187 -10.62 4.62 3.84
CA ARG A 187 -11.35 5.86 4.17
C ARG A 187 -10.61 7.07 3.64
N MET A 188 -11.36 8.06 3.15
CA MET A 188 -10.77 9.34 2.81
C MET A 188 -10.08 9.93 4.04
N TYR A 189 -8.80 10.27 3.91
CA TYR A 189 -8.01 10.94 4.92
C TYR A 189 -7.86 12.43 4.59
N TRP A 190 -7.28 12.73 3.42
CA TRP A 190 -7.18 14.08 2.86
C TRP A 190 -7.14 14.02 1.34
N HIS A 191 -7.52 15.12 0.68
CA HIS A 191 -7.28 15.30 -0.74
C HIS A 191 -7.07 16.77 -1.10
N GLY A 192 -6.34 17.03 -2.18
CA GLY A 192 -6.05 18.37 -2.65
C GLY A 192 -5.24 18.36 -3.93
N GLY A 193 -4.73 19.52 -4.29
CA GLY A 193 -3.98 19.67 -5.52
C GLY A 193 -3.00 20.84 -5.52
N PHE A 194 -2.31 21.02 -6.63
CA PHE A 194 -1.43 22.17 -6.84
C PHE A 194 -2.16 23.51 -6.72
N LYS A 195 -3.46 23.51 -7.04
CA LYS A 195 -4.37 24.67 -6.86
C LYS A 195 -5.37 24.33 -5.78
N ASP A 196 -5.90 25.35 -5.09
CA ASP A 196 -6.87 25.16 -4.00
C ASP A 196 -8.18 24.49 -4.45
N THR A 197 -8.49 24.53 -5.73
CA THR A 197 -9.61 23.82 -6.35
C THR A 197 -9.15 22.57 -7.11
N GLY A 198 -7.88 22.20 -7.00
CA GLY A 198 -7.29 21.04 -7.66
C GLY A 198 -7.52 19.75 -6.87
N ASP A 199 -7.42 18.66 -7.57
CA ASP A 199 -7.63 17.31 -7.05
C ASP A 199 -6.58 16.38 -7.66
N ASP A 200 -5.31 16.63 -7.28
CA ASP A 200 -4.15 15.94 -7.84
C ASP A 200 -3.67 14.81 -6.92
N TRP A 201 -4.02 14.85 -5.62
CA TRP A 201 -3.65 13.88 -4.59
C TRP A 201 -4.86 13.45 -3.78
N TRP A 202 -5.00 12.14 -3.58
CA TRP A 202 -6.02 11.54 -2.72
C TRP A 202 -5.38 10.58 -1.75
N GLU A 203 -5.36 10.96 -0.49
CA GLU A 203 -4.87 10.15 0.63
C GLU A 203 -6.03 9.33 1.19
N ILE A 204 -5.97 8.01 1.03
CA ILE A 204 -7.00 7.10 1.54
C ILE A 204 -6.40 6.14 2.56
N GLN A 205 -6.88 6.23 3.78
CA GLN A 205 -6.37 5.53 4.94
C GLN A 205 -6.86 4.09 4.99
N VAL A 206 -6.01 3.16 5.41
CA VAL A 206 -6.44 1.78 5.69
C VAL A 206 -7.59 1.77 6.69
N PRO A 207 -8.56 0.84 6.57
CA PRO A 207 -9.80 0.90 7.36
C PRO A 207 -9.59 0.71 8.87
N ASP A 208 -8.57 -0.05 9.27
CA ASP A 208 -8.37 -0.45 10.66
C ASP A 208 -7.01 0.02 11.20
N GLY A 209 -6.47 1.11 10.64
CA GLY A 209 -5.21 1.74 11.00
C GLY A 209 -5.14 3.17 10.55
N THR A 210 -3.93 3.75 10.57
CA THR A 210 -3.71 5.17 10.22
C THR A 210 -2.68 5.37 9.11
N ASP A 211 -2.09 4.31 8.56
CA ASP A 211 -1.29 4.39 7.33
C ASP A 211 -2.23 4.60 6.14
N TRP A 212 -1.74 5.19 5.04
CA TRP A 212 -2.58 5.45 3.88
C TRP A 212 -1.88 5.12 2.56
N ILE A 213 -2.65 4.97 1.51
CA ILE A 213 -2.16 5.02 0.14
C ILE A 213 -2.52 6.38 -0.45
N GLU A 214 -1.66 6.87 -1.33
CA GLU A 214 -1.86 8.13 -2.02
C GLU A 214 -2.04 7.91 -3.51
N TYR A 215 -3.19 8.33 -4.04
CA TYR A 215 -3.41 8.38 -5.48
C TYR A 215 -2.76 9.63 -6.05
N MET A 216 -1.82 9.42 -6.97
CA MET A 216 -1.20 10.48 -7.76
C MET A 216 -1.98 10.62 -9.05
N LEU A 217 -2.85 11.64 -9.12
CA LEU A 217 -3.78 11.86 -10.23
C LEU A 217 -3.20 12.83 -11.26
N ASN A 218 -3.84 12.89 -12.43
CA ASN A 218 -3.51 13.84 -13.50
C ASN A 218 -2.08 13.71 -14.06
N ILE A 219 -1.42 12.58 -13.84
CA ILE A 219 -0.08 12.34 -14.36
C ILE A 219 -0.14 12.01 -15.84
N PRO A 220 0.68 12.68 -16.70
CA PRO A 220 0.67 12.42 -18.13
C PRO A 220 0.95 10.96 -18.48
N ALA A 221 0.22 10.41 -19.45
CA ALA A 221 0.41 9.02 -19.88
C ALA A 221 1.84 8.74 -20.39
N LYS A 222 2.54 9.79 -20.86
CA LYS A 222 3.93 9.75 -21.35
C LYS A 222 4.95 10.22 -20.30
N ALA A 223 4.58 10.23 -19.01
CA ALA A 223 5.51 10.54 -17.93
C ALA A 223 6.79 9.71 -18.06
N ASP A 224 7.94 10.35 -17.98
CA ASP A 224 9.23 9.68 -18.09
C ASP A 224 9.59 8.91 -16.81
N ALA A 225 10.73 8.22 -16.80
CA ALA A 225 11.16 7.42 -15.65
C ALA A 225 11.39 8.29 -14.41
N LYS A 226 11.86 9.53 -14.57
CA LYS A 226 12.09 10.45 -13.45
C LYS A 226 10.76 10.88 -12.84
N GLU A 227 9.82 11.34 -13.64
CA GLU A 227 8.49 11.72 -13.17
C GLU A 227 7.77 10.55 -12.49
N ARG A 228 7.85 9.36 -13.07
CA ARG A 228 7.29 8.13 -12.48
C ARG A 228 7.95 7.76 -11.15
N GLY A 229 9.25 7.97 -10.99
CA GLY A 229 9.96 7.76 -9.74
C GLY A 229 9.52 8.75 -8.65
N VAL A 230 9.19 9.98 -9.02
CA VAL A 230 8.62 10.98 -8.10
C VAL A 230 7.21 10.58 -7.66
N GLN A 231 6.37 10.12 -8.59
CA GLN A 231 4.96 9.84 -8.32
C GLN A 231 4.72 8.47 -7.66
N ASN A 232 5.58 7.46 -7.95
CA ASN A 232 5.49 6.15 -7.28
C ASN A 232 6.52 6.11 -6.15
N HIS A 233 6.08 6.41 -4.95
CA HIS A 233 6.93 6.71 -3.80
C HIS A 233 6.40 6.09 -2.50
N PHE A 234 7.16 6.25 -1.43
CA PHE A 234 6.67 5.96 -0.08
C PHE A 234 7.18 7.01 0.90
N SER A 235 6.50 7.14 2.02
CA SER A 235 6.82 8.12 3.05
C SER A 235 7.18 7.50 4.39
N LEU A 236 8.17 8.09 5.04
CA LEU A 236 8.67 7.72 6.37
C LEU A 236 8.28 8.77 7.39
N GLY A 237 7.64 8.36 8.49
CA GLY A 237 7.25 9.24 9.58
C GLY A 237 8.41 9.62 10.50
N VAL A 238 8.50 10.89 10.84
CA VAL A 238 9.47 11.43 11.81
C VAL A 238 8.81 12.39 12.77
N ASP A 239 9.36 12.53 13.98
CA ASP A 239 8.84 13.47 14.97
C ASP A 239 9.11 14.92 14.60
N LYS A 240 10.32 15.21 14.06
CA LYS A 240 10.79 16.54 13.69
C LYS A 240 11.60 16.52 12.41
N ILE A 241 11.08 17.16 11.38
CA ILE A 241 11.70 17.18 10.05
C ILE A 241 13.09 17.81 10.05
N GLN A 242 13.34 18.86 10.84
CA GLN A 242 14.64 19.53 10.92
C GLN A 242 15.72 18.61 11.52
N SER A 243 15.33 17.77 12.49
CA SER A 243 16.22 16.75 13.06
C SER A 243 16.52 15.65 12.05
N ALA A 244 15.50 15.22 11.31
CA ALA A 244 15.66 14.26 10.23
C ALA A 244 16.58 14.78 9.12
N ALA A 245 16.38 16.04 8.67
CA ALA A 245 17.25 16.68 7.68
C ALA A 245 18.71 16.74 8.15
N SER A 246 18.94 17.12 9.43
CA SER A 246 20.28 17.15 10.02
C SER A 246 20.92 15.76 10.04
N GLN A 247 20.16 14.72 10.39
CA GLN A 247 20.64 13.34 10.40
C GLN A 247 20.99 12.87 8.98
N LEU A 248 20.14 13.17 7.98
CA LEU A 248 20.40 12.82 6.58
C LEU A 248 21.69 13.47 6.05
N HIS A 249 21.93 14.73 6.37
CA HIS A 249 23.20 15.41 6.05
C HIS A 249 24.39 14.75 6.73
N GLN A 250 24.29 14.41 8.02
CA GLN A 250 25.34 13.69 8.75
C GLN A 250 25.65 12.31 8.14
N ASN A 251 24.62 11.66 7.58
CA ASN A 251 24.76 10.38 6.88
C ASN A 251 25.35 10.51 5.46
N GLY A 252 25.57 11.74 4.97
CA GLY A 252 26.21 12.02 3.67
C GLY A 252 25.24 12.32 2.54
N LEU A 253 23.95 12.56 2.80
CA LEU A 253 23.01 13.08 1.80
C LEU A 253 23.17 14.61 1.70
N GLU A 254 23.83 15.06 0.63
CA GLU A 254 24.10 16.49 0.42
C GLU A 254 22.87 17.26 -0.10
N LYS A 255 22.01 16.59 -0.86
CA LYS A 255 20.83 17.21 -1.48
C LYS A 255 19.56 16.65 -0.89
N LEU A 256 18.79 17.52 -0.27
CA LEU A 256 17.42 17.28 0.18
C LEU A 256 16.51 18.24 -0.60
N ASP A 257 15.34 17.78 -0.99
CA ASP A 257 14.27 18.65 -1.52
C ASP A 257 13.35 18.99 -0.36
N GLY A 258 13.43 20.21 0.12
CA GLY A 258 12.85 20.64 1.40
C GLY A 258 13.93 20.86 2.49
N PRO A 259 13.56 20.95 3.80
CA PRO A 259 12.22 20.83 4.38
C PRO A 259 11.25 21.95 4.03
N GLU A 260 10.01 21.60 3.76
CA GLU A 260 8.93 22.57 3.53
C GLU A 260 7.61 22.07 4.15
N ILE A 261 6.61 22.95 4.22
CA ILE A 261 5.26 22.54 4.61
C ILE A 261 4.47 22.25 3.34
N GLY A 262 4.11 21.00 3.15
CA GLY A 262 3.30 20.54 2.04
C GLY A 262 1.90 21.15 2.01
N ARG A 263 1.17 20.86 0.95
CA ARG A 263 -0.21 21.31 0.77
C ARG A 263 -1.17 20.67 1.76
N ASP A 264 -0.85 19.49 2.26
CA ASP A 264 -1.52 18.78 3.34
C ASP A 264 -1.28 19.42 4.75
N GLY A 265 -0.39 20.42 4.84
CA GLY A 265 -0.06 21.13 6.06
C GLY A 265 1.05 20.51 6.90
N LYS A 266 1.61 19.36 6.50
CA LYS A 266 2.70 18.70 7.23
C LYS A 266 4.06 19.18 6.75
N TRP A 267 5.04 19.17 7.66
CA TRP A 267 6.44 19.29 7.30
C TRP A 267 6.91 18.04 6.59
N SER A 268 7.53 18.19 5.43
CA SER A 268 8.14 17.09 4.66
C SER A 268 9.44 17.52 3.98
N LEU A 269 10.20 16.53 3.55
CA LEU A 269 11.32 16.65 2.63
C LEU A 269 11.40 15.39 1.78
N ASP A 270 11.97 15.53 0.58
CA ASP A 270 12.17 14.42 -0.34
C ASP A 270 13.65 14.10 -0.53
N VAL A 271 13.93 12.81 -0.64
CA VAL A 271 15.20 12.28 -1.11
C VAL A 271 14.95 11.22 -2.19
N TYR A 272 15.94 10.98 -3.03
CA TYR A 272 15.80 10.07 -4.15
C TYR A 272 16.84 8.95 -4.07
N ASP A 273 16.38 7.73 -4.24
CA ASP A 273 17.27 6.59 -4.30
C ASP A 273 18.13 6.61 -5.60
N PRO A 274 19.15 5.75 -5.75
CA PRO A 274 20.02 5.74 -6.92
C PRO A 274 19.31 5.53 -8.26
N ASP A 275 18.11 4.97 -8.26
CA ASP A 275 17.28 4.73 -9.44
C ASP A 275 16.20 5.81 -9.63
N GLY A 276 16.13 6.81 -8.73
CA GLY A 276 15.21 7.95 -8.81
C GLY A 276 13.85 7.71 -8.15
N THR A 277 13.68 6.66 -7.35
CA THR A 277 12.48 6.48 -6.53
C THR A 277 12.49 7.49 -5.39
N ARG A 278 11.41 8.27 -5.24
CA ARG A 278 11.25 9.23 -4.16
C ARG A 278 10.98 8.51 -2.84
N VAL A 279 11.73 8.92 -1.82
CA VAL A 279 11.44 8.62 -0.42
C VAL A 279 11.11 9.94 0.25
N GLU A 280 9.87 10.10 0.62
CA GLU A 280 9.43 11.25 1.39
C GLU A 280 9.68 11.00 2.88
N VAL A 281 10.10 12.04 3.59
CA VAL A 281 10.19 12.05 5.05
C VAL A 281 9.24 13.11 5.56
N MET A 282 8.31 12.75 6.47
CA MET A 282 7.18 13.59 6.82
C MET A 282 6.91 13.56 8.32
N GLU A 283 6.48 14.70 8.90
CA GLU A 283 5.99 14.73 10.28
C GLU A 283 4.61 14.05 10.39
N PHE A 284 4.33 13.43 11.55
CA PHE A 284 3.08 12.68 11.78
C PHE A 284 1.82 13.53 11.74
N THR A 285 1.93 14.79 12.13
CA THR A 285 0.79 15.71 12.26
C THR A 285 1.04 17.00 11.51
N PRO A 286 -0.01 17.65 10.99
CA PRO A 286 0.15 18.94 10.31
C PRO A 286 0.62 20.04 11.26
N ALA A 287 1.49 20.92 10.75
CA ALA A 287 1.98 22.12 11.43
C ALA A 287 1.08 23.33 11.17
N LYS A 288 0.24 23.28 10.15
CA LYS A 288 -0.77 24.28 9.79
C LYS A 288 -1.99 23.60 9.17
N ASP A 289 -3.08 24.32 9.03
CA ASP A 289 -4.26 23.84 8.33
C ASP A 289 -3.89 23.44 6.88
N PRO A 290 -4.39 22.29 6.42
CA PRO A 290 -4.18 21.86 5.04
C PRO A 290 -4.91 22.78 4.06
N CYS A 291 -4.45 22.85 2.81
CA CYS A 291 -5.22 23.47 1.75
C CYS A 291 -6.43 22.60 1.39
N CYS A 292 -7.30 23.19 0.62
CA CYS A 292 -8.29 22.50 -0.21
C CYS A 292 -9.39 21.84 0.61
N HIS A 293 -9.08 20.83 1.42
CA HIS A 293 -10.04 20.09 2.25
C HIS A 293 -9.46 19.80 3.65
N PRO A 294 -10.32 19.71 4.69
CA PRO A 294 -9.87 19.28 6.01
C PRO A 294 -9.54 17.79 6.02
N TYR A 295 -8.74 17.39 7.01
CA TYR A 295 -8.57 15.98 7.33
C TYR A 295 -9.85 15.34 7.87
N ASN A 296 -10.16 14.11 7.44
CA ASN A 296 -11.39 13.38 7.78
C ASN A 296 -11.16 12.20 8.72
N ALA A 297 -9.93 11.95 9.15
CA ALA A 297 -9.59 10.83 10.04
C ALA A 297 -8.37 11.18 10.91
N ASP A 298 -8.09 10.31 11.89
CA ASP A 298 -7.00 10.48 12.84
C ASP A 298 -5.62 10.45 12.16
N HIS A 299 -4.71 11.30 12.64
CA HIS A 299 -3.33 11.27 12.22
C HIS A 299 -2.59 10.05 12.77
N PRO A 300 -1.60 9.51 12.01
CA PRO A 300 -0.69 8.50 12.54
C PRO A 300 0.09 9.05 13.75
N LYS A 301 0.55 8.12 14.59
CA LYS A 301 1.39 8.44 15.75
C LYS A 301 2.74 7.73 15.60
N PRO A 302 3.80 8.22 16.25
CA PRO A 302 5.11 7.58 16.28
C PRO A 302 5.08 6.12 16.71
#